data_703600d32f219f12dd0486b138e008b1
#
_entry.id   703600d32f219f12dd0486b138e008b1
#
_cell.length_a   1.000
_cell.length_b   1.000
_cell.length_c   1.000
_cell.angle_alpha   90.00
_cell.angle_beta   90.00
_cell.angle_gamma   90.00
#
_symmetry.space_group_name_H-M   'P 1'
#
loop_
_entity.id
_entity.type
_entity.pdbx_description
1 polymer ?
#
loop_
_entity_poly.entity_id
_entity_poly.type
_entity_poly.pdbx_seq_one_letter_code
_entity_poly.pdbx_strand_id
1 'polypeptide(L)'
;MGIKAEVISGAVSQDERNRIINKFKNKEVEILITNPHTLAESVSLHKTCHDAIYFEYSYNLVHLLQSKDRIHRLGLKSDDYTQYYYFQQYYQMEQGNYSLGERIYKRLSEKEQLMLDAIDNHELEILPTEDEDLEFFFTHLIDK
;
A
#
# COMPACT_ATOMS: atom_id res chain seq x y z
N MET A 1 25.10 -16.03 -5.14
CA MET A 1 24.66 -15.44 -3.87
C MET A 1 23.18 -15.14 -4.04
N GLY A 2 22.30 -15.71 -3.22
CA GLY A 2 20.85 -15.52 -3.39
C GLY A 2 20.35 -14.36 -2.51
N ILE A 3 19.32 -13.65 -2.95
CA ILE A 3 18.63 -12.61 -2.17
C ILE A 3 17.93 -13.28 -0.99
N LYS A 4 18.12 -12.76 0.20
CA LYS A 4 17.48 -13.27 1.42
C LYS A 4 16.16 -12.56 1.65
N ALA A 5 15.07 -13.33 1.65
CA ALA A 5 13.72 -12.85 1.88
C ALA A 5 13.06 -13.59 3.05
N GLU A 6 12.26 -12.89 3.84
CA GLU A 6 11.42 -13.45 4.90
C GLU A 6 9.96 -12.99 4.70
N VAL A 7 9.03 -13.84 5.16
CA VAL A 7 7.59 -13.61 5.00
C VAL A 7 6.93 -13.47 6.36
N ILE A 8 6.15 -12.41 6.55
CA ILE A 8 5.28 -12.24 7.71
C ILE A 8 3.83 -12.28 7.24
N SER A 9 3.12 -13.34 7.61
CA SER A 9 1.68 -13.52 7.36
C SER A 9 0.90 -13.52 8.67
N GLY A 10 -0.44 -13.53 8.59
CA GLY A 10 -1.30 -13.65 9.75
C GLY A 10 -1.11 -14.92 10.57
N ALA A 11 -0.56 -15.98 9.98
CA ALA A 11 -0.29 -17.26 10.65
C ALA A 11 1.02 -17.23 11.49
N VAL A 12 1.87 -16.21 11.32
CA VAL A 12 3.15 -16.10 12.04
C VAL A 12 2.89 -15.62 13.45
N SER A 13 3.44 -16.32 14.47
CA SER A 13 3.33 -15.91 15.87
C SER A 13 3.98 -14.55 16.12
N GLN A 14 3.56 -13.87 17.19
CA GLN A 14 4.10 -12.54 17.52
C GLN A 14 5.61 -12.58 17.79
N ASP A 15 6.10 -13.61 18.44
CA ASP A 15 7.54 -13.76 18.75
C ASP A 15 8.35 -13.97 17.48
N GLU A 16 7.89 -14.82 16.58
CA GLU A 16 8.55 -15.04 15.29
C GLU A 16 8.49 -13.81 14.40
N ARG A 17 7.36 -13.08 14.41
CA ARG A 17 7.22 -11.80 13.73
C ARG A 17 8.27 -10.80 14.20
N ASN A 18 8.44 -10.65 15.51
CA ASN A 18 9.45 -9.78 16.11
C ASN A 18 10.88 -10.20 15.71
N ARG A 19 11.13 -11.50 15.65
CA ARG A 19 12.42 -12.05 15.22
C ARG A 19 12.75 -11.69 13.77
N ILE A 20 11.79 -11.89 12.86
CA ILE A 20 11.95 -11.55 11.43
C ILE A 20 12.17 -10.05 11.25
N ILE A 21 11.38 -9.21 11.95
CA ILE A 21 11.52 -7.75 11.90
C ILE A 21 12.92 -7.32 12.37
N ASN A 22 13.44 -7.91 13.44
CA ASN A 22 14.78 -7.60 13.93
C ASN A 22 15.86 -8.01 12.92
N LYS A 23 15.75 -9.18 12.30
CA LYS A 23 16.66 -9.59 11.21
C LYS A 23 16.64 -8.58 10.05
N PHE A 24 15.46 -8.12 9.65
CA PHE A 24 15.34 -7.12 8.60
C PHE A 24 15.99 -5.78 9.02
N LYS A 25 15.72 -5.31 10.24
CA LYS A 25 16.36 -4.10 10.78
C LYS A 25 17.87 -4.19 10.88
N ASN A 26 18.40 -5.38 11.15
CA ASN A 26 19.83 -5.65 11.20
C ASN A 26 20.47 -5.89 9.82
N LYS A 27 19.67 -5.82 8.74
CA LYS A 27 20.11 -6.11 7.36
C LYS A 27 20.61 -7.54 7.13
N GLU A 28 20.15 -8.48 7.95
CA GLU A 28 20.39 -9.92 7.78
C GLU A 28 19.47 -10.51 6.68
N VAL A 29 18.38 -9.81 6.39
CA VAL A 29 17.37 -10.08 5.38
C VAL A 29 17.22 -8.83 4.52
N GLU A 30 17.18 -8.99 3.19
CA GLU A 30 17.14 -7.90 2.23
C GLU A 30 15.70 -7.54 1.82
N ILE A 31 14.81 -8.53 1.83
CA ILE A 31 13.40 -8.35 1.45
C ILE A 31 12.49 -8.87 2.56
N LEU A 32 11.55 -8.02 2.97
CA LEU A 32 10.46 -8.38 3.86
C LEU A 32 9.15 -8.41 3.08
N ILE A 33 8.54 -9.59 2.97
CA ILE A 33 7.25 -9.79 2.32
C ILE A 33 6.18 -9.83 3.41
N THR A 34 5.15 -9.00 3.29
CA THR A 34 4.14 -8.92 4.33
C THR A 34 2.80 -8.41 3.78
N ASN A 35 1.73 -8.75 4.48
CA ASN A 35 0.43 -8.16 4.26
C ASN A 35 0.36 -6.79 4.97
N PRO A 36 -0.24 -5.74 4.37
CA PRO A 36 -0.38 -4.42 5.00
C PRO A 36 -0.98 -4.45 6.40
N HIS A 37 -2.01 -5.25 6.63
CA HIS A 37 -2.63 -5.42 7.95
C HIS A 37 -1.67 -5.96 9.01
N THR A 38 -0.82 -6.89 8.61
CA THR A 38 0.13 -7.55 9.53
C THR A 38 1.24 -6.59 9.95
N LEU A 39 1.61 -5.64 9.09
CA LEU A 39 2.57 -4.58 9.42
C LEU A 39 1.93 -3.43 10.19
N ALA A 40 0.62 -3.22 10.10
CA ALA A 40 -0.09 -2.11 10.72
C ALA A 40 0.07 -2.09 12.26
N GLU A 41 0.32 -3.24 12.88
CA GLU A 41 0.45 -3.39 14.32
C GLU A 41 1.86 -3.03 14.83
N SER A 42 2.25 -1.76 14.76
CA SER A 42 3.35 -1.19 15.56
C SER A 42 4.79 -1.22 15.06
N VAL A 43 5.06 -1.59 13.80
CA VAL A 43 6.45 -1.62 13.33
C VAL A 43 6.81 -0.37 12.54
N SER A 44 7.90 0.29 12.96
CA SER A 44 8.50 1.39 12.21
C SER A 44 9.74 0.89 11.46
N LEU A 45 9.77 1.05 10.16
CA LEU A 45 10.84 0.60 9.27
C LEU A 45 11.59 1.75 8.58
N HIS A 46 11.19 3.01 8.80
CA HIS A 46 11.71 4.19 8.12
C HIS A 46 13.23 4.39 8.19
N LYS A 47 13.90 3.79 9.19
CA LYS A 47 15.37 3.83 9.34
C LYS A 47 16.09 2.73 8.58
N THR A 48 15.35 1.74 8.08
CA THR A 48 15.93 0.53 7.48
C THR A 48 15.55 0.36 6.03
N CYS A 49 14.32 0.78 5.69
CA CYS A 49 13.73 0.57 4.38
C CYS A 49 13.16 1.88 3.84
N HIS A 50 13.50 2.19 2.59
CA HIS A 50 13.05 3.39 1.88
C HIS A 50 12.24 3.04 0.63
N ASP A 51 12.17 1.77 0.25
CA ASP A 51 11.43 1.29 -0.90
C ASP A 51 10.31 0.36 -0.46
N ALA A 52 9.10 0.55 -0.98
CA ALA A 52 7.99 -0.38 -0.84
C ALA A 52 7.40 -0.75 -2.19
N ILE A 53 7.16 -2.03 -2.38
CA ILE A 53 6.53 -2.59 -3.56
C ILE A 53 5.15 -3.10 -3.18
N TYR A 54 4.12 -2.48 -3.72
CA TYR A 54 2.73 -2.92 -3.59
C TYR A 54 2.41 -3.85 -4.77
N PHE A 55 2.44 -5.15 -4.47
CA PHE A 55 2.05 -6.17 -5.45
C PHE A 55 0.53 -6.30 -5.54
N GLU A 56 -0.13 -6.17 -4.38
CA GLU A 56 -1.58 -6.07 -4.25
C GLU A 56 -1.90 -4.95 -3.25
N TYR A 57 -2.99 -4.25 -3.45
CA TYR A 57 -3.46 -3.21 -2.53
C TYR A 57 -4.98 -3.17 -2.48
N SER A 58 -5.51 -2.92 -1.29
CA SER A 58 -6.94 -2.74 -1.04
C SER A 58 -7.42 -1.42 -1.61
N TYR A 59 -8.69 -1.33 -1.95
CA TYR A 59 -9.36 -0.06 -2.28
C TYR A 59 -9.65 0.82 -1.03
N ASN A 60 -9.24 0.40 0.15
CA ASN A 60 -9.35 1.17 1.38
C ASN A 60 -8.14 2.11 1.54
N LEU A 61 -8.40 3.42 1.45
CA LEU A 61 -7.38 4.47 1.55
C LEU A 61 -6.64 4.44 2.88
N VAL A 62 -7.36 4.21 4.00
CA VAL A 62 -6.74 4.19 5.34
C VAL A 62 -5.68 3.10 5.44
N HIS A 63 -5.97 1.91 4.92
CA HIS A 63 -4.99 0.81 4.91
C HIS A 63 -3.75 1.15 4.08
N LEU A 64 -3.94 1.80 2.93
CA LEU A 64 -2.81 2.23 2.09
C LEU A 64 -1.96 3.26 2.83
N LEU A 65 -2.56 4.31 3.39
CA LEU A 65 -1.85 5.37 4.11
C LEU A 65 -1.12 4.82 5.35
N GLN A 66 -1.78 3.96 6.14
CA GLN A 66 -1.14 3.31 7.28
C GLN A 66 0.07 2.47 6.88
N SER A 67 0.04 1.79 5.72
CA SER A 67 1.18 1.01 5.24
C SER A 67 2.32 1.91 4.76
N LYS A 68 2.02 3.04 4.11
CA LYS A 68 3.00 4.06 3.72
C LYS A 68 3.74 4.61 4.95
N ASP A 69 3.03 4.88 6.05
CA ASP A 69 3.58 5.43 7.29
C ASP A 69 4.57 4.50 8.00
N ARG A 70 4.66 3.22 7.61
CA ARG A 70 5.65 2.29 8.18
C ARG A 70 7.07 2.59 7.71
N ILE A 71 7.22 3.10 6.49
CA ILE A 71 8.52 3.43 5.88
C ILE A 71 8.74 4.93 5.70
N HIS A 72 7.67 5.75 5.72
CA HIS A 72 7.74 7.21 5.70
C HIS A 72 7.25 7.77 7.03
N ARG A 73 8.11 8.44 7.78
CA ARG A 73 7.77 9.08 9.06
C ARG A 73 8.49 10.40 9.23
N LEU A 74 7.92 11.25 10.08
CA LEU A 74 8.60 12.44 10.57
C LEU A 74 9.96 12.07 11.21
N GLY A 75 11.02 12.80 10.84
CA GLY A 75 12.37 12.56 11.33
C GLY A 75 13.29 11.84 10.32
N LEU A 76 12.85 11.63 9.08
CA LEU A 76 13.75 11.35 7.97
C LEU A 76 14.67 12.56 7.76
N LYS A 77 15.92 12.33 7.39
CA LYS A 77 16.84 13.40 7.02
C LYS A 77 16.37 14.06 5.71
N SER A 78 16.76 15.30 5.47
CA SER A 78 16.40 16.04 4.26
C SER A 78 16.78 15.34 2.96
N ASP A 79 17.80 14.49 2.99
CA ASP A 79 18.31 13.75 1.84
C ASP A 79 17.75 12.34 1.73
N ASP A 80 16.97 11.90 2.73
CA ASP A 80 16.31 10.59 2.69
C ASP A 80 15.03 10.69 1.86
N TYR A 81 14.82 9.74 0.97
CA TYR A 81 13.61 9.61 0.17
C TYR A 81 12.87 8.32 0.50
N THR A 82 11.59 8.27 0.19
CA THR A 82 10.80 7.05 0.25
C THR A 82 10.16 6.83 -1.11
N GLN A 83 10.38 5.67 -1.70
CA GLN A 83 9.86 5.31 -3.01
C GLN A 83 8.80 4.23 -2.89
N TYR A 84 7.67 4.42 -3.58
CA TYR A 84 6.57 3.48 -3.65
C TYR A 84 6.39 3.00 -5.09
N TYR A 85 6.35 1.68 -5.27
CA TYR A 85 6.11 1.03 -6.55
C TYR A 85 4.77 0.30 -6.49
N TYR A 86 3.90 0.54 -7.47
CA TYR A 86 2.59 -0.08 -7.56
C TYR A 86 2.55 -0.98 -8.78
N PHE A 87 2.46 -2.30 -8.57
CA PHE A 87 2.31 -3.24 -9.67
C PHE A 87 0.86 -3.26 -10.14
N GLN A 88 0.70 -3.21 -11.47
CA GLN A 88 -0.60 -3.24 -12.12
C GLN A 88 -0.60 -4.36 -13.15
N GLN A 89 -1.60 -5.23 -13.07
CA GLN A 89 -1.81 -6.31 -14.02
C GLN A 89 -2.82 -5.87 -15.06
N TYR A 90 -2.49 -6.07 -16.34
CA TYR A 90 -3.35 -5.74 -17.46
C TYR A 90 -3.90 -7.00 -18.11
N TYR A 91 -5.19 -7.01 -18.39
CA TYR A 91 -5.87 -8.04 -19.16
C TYR A 91 -6.22 -7.47 -20.54
N GLN A 92 -5.89 -8.22 -21.59
CA GLN A 92 -6.27 -7.83 -22.94
C GLN A 92 -7.71 -8.29 -23.19
N MET A 93 -8.58 -7.34 -23.50
CA MET A 93 -9.99 -7.54 -23.81
C MET A 93 -10.27 -7.08 -25.25
N GLU A 94 -11.43 -7.45 -25.83
CA GLU A 94 -11.83 -7.02 -27.18
C GLU A 94 -11.93 -5.49 -27.32
N GLN A 95 -12.26 -4.79 -26.23
CA GLN A 95 -12.42 -3.33 -26.18
C GLN A 95 -11.17 -2.58 -25.73
N GLY A 96 -10.04 -3.28 -25.55
CA GLY A 96 -8.78 -2.70 -25.08
C GLY A 96 -8.23 -3.37 -23.82
N ASN A 97 -7.18 -2.80 -23.26
CA ASN A 97 -6.57 -3.30 -22.05
C ASN A 97 -7.38 -2.88 -20.80
N TYR A 98 -7.61 -3.81 -19.89
CA TYR A 98 -8.25 -3.58 -18.62
C TYR A 98 -7.30 -3.88 -17.46
N SER A 99 -7.24 -3.01 -16.45
CA SER A 99 -6.51 -3.24 -15.20
C SER A 99 -7.36 -2.83 -14.01
N LEU A 100 -7.74 -3.80 -13.19
CA LEU A 100 -8.42 -3.54 -11.93
C LEU A 100 -7.50 -2.76 -10.97
N GLY A 101 -6.21 -3.12 -10.93
CA GLY A 101 -5.22 -2.44 -10.10
C GLY A 101 -5.07 -0.95 -10.44
N GLU A 102 -5.05 -0.60 -11.73
CA GLU A 102 -5.01 0.79 -12.18
C GLU A 102 -6.24 1.58 -11.72
N ARG A 103 -7.43 0.97 -11.82
CA ARG A 103 -8.68 1.59 -11.38
C ARG A 103 -8.73 1.80 -9.87
N ILE A 104 -8.31 0.79 -9.11
CA ILE A 104 -8.19 0.91 -7.65
C ILE A 104 -7.21 2.04 -7.30
N TYR A 105 -6.04 2.07 -7.93
CA TYR A 105 -5.04 3.10 -7.69
C TYR A 105 -5.58 4.51 -8.02
N LYS A 106 -6.24 4.66 -9.16
CA LYS A 106 -6.87 5.93 -9.54
C LYS A 106 -7.89 6.38 -8.49
N ARG A 107 -8.76 5.47 -8.05
CA ARG A 107 -9.78 5.78 -7.02
C ARG A 107 -9.17 6.16 -5.68
N LEU A 108 -8.11 5.46 -5.26
CA LEU A 108 -7.37 5.79 -4.04
C LEU A 108 -6.73 7.18 -4.13
N SER A 109 -6.17 7.54 -5.29
CA SER A 109 -5.56 8.86 -5.52
C SER A 109 -6.61 9.97 -5.48
N GLU A 110 -7.80 9.75 -6.04
CA GLU A 110 -8.93 10.68 -5.95
C GLU A 110 -9.36 10.89 -4.49
N LYS A 111 -9.51 9.80 -3.72
CA LYS A 111 -9.86 9.89 -2.29
C LYS A 111 -8.77 10.58 -1.45
N GLU A 112 -7.50 10.31 -1.74
CA GLU A 112 -6.36 10.96 -1.06
C GLU A 112 -6.40 12.47 -1.34
N GLN A 113 -6.66 12.89 -2.57
CA GLN A 113 -6.77 14.30 -2.94
C GLN A 113 -7.96 14.98 -2.25
N LEU A 114 -9.15 14.37 -2.27
CA LEU A 114 -10.33 14.89 -1.57
C LEU A 114 -10.06 15.07 -0.06
N MET A 115 -9.38 14.11 0.55
CA MET A 115 -9.00 14.20 1.95
C MET A 115 -8.03 15.37 2.21
N LEU A 116 -7.04 15.58 1.34
CA LEU A 116 -6.08 16.69 1.47
C LEU A 116 -6.78 18.04 1.27
N ASP A 117 -7.64 18.14 0.26
CA ASP A 117 -8.41 19.35 -0.03
C ASP A 117 -9.34 19.68 1.14
N ALA A 118 -9.98 18.68 1.76
CA ALA A 118 -10.82 18.86 2.94
C ALA A 118 -10.02 19.38 4.16
N ILE A 119 -8.80 18.91 4.34
CA ILE A 119 -7.92 19.38 5.42
C ILE A 119 -7.50 20.84 5.17
N ASP A 120 -7.11 21.16 3.94
CA ASP A 120 -6.61 22.49 3.59
C ASP A 120 -7.72 23.56 3.60
N ASN A 121 -8.92 23.21 3.13
CA ASN A 121 -10.05 24.12 3.05
C ASN A 121 -10.92 24.14 4.31
N HIS A 122 -10.67 23.26 5.27
CA HIS A 122 -11.49 23.06 6.48
C HIS A 122 -12.95 22.68 6.17
N GLU A 123 -13.19 22.07 5.02
CA GLU A 123 -14.48 21.58 4.56
C GLU A 123 -14.48 20.04 4.57
N LEU A 124 -15.54 19.45 5.12
CA LEU A 124 -15.73 18.00 5.11
C LEU A 124 -16.42 17.61 3.81
N GLU A 125 -15.67 17.15 2.82
CA GLU A 125 -16.23 16.49 1.66
C GLU A 125 -16.58 15.02 1.99
N ILE A 126 -17.69 14.54 1.39
CA ILE A 126 -18.13 13.16 1.58
C ILE A 126 -17.25 12.26 0.71
N LEU A 127 -16.47 11.38 1.36
CA LEU A 127 -15.73 10.36 0.63
C LEU A 127 -16.68 9.35 -0.01
N PRO A 128 -16.36 8.86 -1.20
CA PRO A 128 -17.14 7.82 -1.87
C PRO A 128 -17.34 6.58 -0.99
N THR A 129 -18.53 6.01 -1.07
CA THR A 129 -18.91 4.78 -0.35
C THR A 129 -18.26 3.54 -0.98
N GLU A 130 -18.27 2.41 -0.27
CA GLU A 130 -17.80 1.13 -0.81
C GLU A 130 -18.59 0.67 -2.04
N ASP A 131 -19.90 0.92 -2.06
CA ASP A 131 -20.76 0.57 -3.19
C ASP A 131 -20.43 1.41 -4.45
N GLU A 132 -20.18 2.71 -4.28
CA GLU A 132 -19.73 3.59 -5.37
C GLU A 132 -18.35 3.19 -5.90
N ASP A 133 -17.47 2.70 -5.02
CA ASP A 133 -16.16 2.19 -5.43
C ASP A 133 -16.32 0.90 -6.25
N LEU A 134 -17.16 -0.03 -5.83
CA LEU A 134 -17.43 -1.27 -6.57
C LEU A 134 -18.05 -0.96 -7.94
N GLU A 135 -19.01 -0.05 -8.02
CA GLU A 135 -19.58 0.40 -9.27
C GLU A 135 -18.50 0.99 -10.20
N PHE A 136 -17.66 1.88 -9.70
CA PHE A 136 -16.55 2.47 -10.45
C PHE A 136 -15.59 1.40 -11.01
N PHE A 137 -15.25 0.37 -10.22
CA PHE A 137 -14.31 -0.66 -10.65
C PHE A 137 -14.88 -1.55 -11.75
N PHE A 138 -16.17 -1.81 -11.74
CA PHE A 138 -16.80 -2.79 -12.63
C PHE A 138 -17.64 -2.18 -13.75
N THR A 139 -17.81 -0.87 -13.83
CA THR A 139 -18.65 -0.18 -14.84
C THR A 139 -18.36 -0.63 -16.27
N HIS A 140 -17.11 -0.89 -16.64
CA HIS A 140 -16.75 -1.33 -17.99
C HIS A 140 -16.80 -2.85 -18.22
N LEU A 141 -17.08 -3.63 -17.18
CA LEU A 141 -17.29 -5.08 -17.32
C LEU A 141 -18.77 -5.44 -17.49
N ILE A 142 -19.66 -4.50 -17.14
CA ILE A 142 -21.12 -4.72 -17.11
C ILE A 142 -21.80 -4.14 -18.37
N ASP A 143 -21.22 -3.11 -18.97
CA ASP A 143 -21.72 -2.54 -20.21
C ASP A 143 -21.45 -3.48 -21.41
N LYS A 144 -22.43 -4.36 -21.68
CA LYS A 144 -22.57 -5.15 -22.91
C LYS A 144 -23.60 -4.50 -23.82
#